data_933e9afae648250a4f2ba4cea7ebdaeb
#
_entry.id   933e9afae648250a4f2ba4cea7ebdaeb
#
_cell.length_a   1.000
_cell.length_b   1.000
_cell.length_c   1.000
_cell.angle_alpha   90.00
_cell.angle_beta   90.00
_cell.angle_gamma   90.00
#
_symmetry.space_group_name_H-M   'P 1'
#
loop_
_entity.id
_entity.type
_entity.pdbx_description
1 polymer ?
#
loop_
_entity_poly.entity_id
_entity_poly.type
_entity_poly.pdbx_seq_one_letter_code
_entity_poly.pdbx_strand_id
1 'polypeptide(L)'
;PIRRGVEWLVDRQILDVAQDALIVLGEVLDQAQDQFAVAGFFSHTRRDCRWLSLKPFDMNWSESLPRLLGVKPTGYTRIGPALRHGVQTLVTHPARRRLLLLVTDGRPSDYDQYEGRHGIEDVRKAFEEAEQEGVHPFAITIATQPTPAHARMFGSGRFEALGSPDLL
;
A
#
# COMPACT_ATOMS: atom_id res chain seq x y z
N PRO A 1 -3.26 -16.45 24.45
CA PRO A 1 -3.62 -15.06 24.71
C PRO A 1 -2.45 -14.09 24.54
N ILE A 2 -1.19 -14.53 24.79
CA ILE A 2 0.01 -13.66 24.75
C ILE A 2 0.45 -13.33 23.32
N ARG A 3 0.22 -14.20 22.34
CA ARG A 3 0.56 -13.95 20.92
C ARG A 3 -0.23 -12.80 20.28
N ARG A 4 -1.50 -12.60 20.65
CA ARG A 4 -2.31 -11.48 20.14
C ARG A 4 -1.77 -10.09 20.50
N GLY A 5 -1.20 -9.94 21.70
CA GLY A 5 -0.65 -8.65 22.12
C GLY A 5 0.58 -8.21 21.31
N VAL A 6 1.43 -9.15 20.90
CA VAL A 6 2.64 -8.86 20.12
C VAL A 6 2.29 -8.49 18.68
N GLU A 7 1.33 -9.18 18.06
CA GLU A 7 0.86 -8.85 16.69
C GLU A 7 0.25 -7.44 16.64
N TRP A 8 -0.55 -7.07 17.61
CA TRP A 8 -1.13 -5.71 17.69
C TRP A 8 -0.08 -4.60 17.84
N LEU A 9 0.97 -4.85 18.58
CA LEU A 9 2.06 -3.87 18.74
C LEU A 9 2.88 -3.74 17.46
N VAL A 10 3.14 -4.85 16.76
CA VAL A 10 3.85 -4.84 15.46
C VAL A 10 3.02 -4.12 14.40
N ASP A 11 1.73 -4.43 14.28
CA ASP A 11 0.85 -3.80 13.30
C ASP A 11 0.73 -2.29 13.53
N ARG A 12 0.66 -1.86 14.78
CA ARG A 12 0.63 -0.43 15.13
C ARG A 12 1.93 0.29 14.75
N GLN A 13 3.08 -0.31 15.01
CA GLN A 13 4.37 0.24 14.61
C GLN A 13 4.52 0.34 13.08
N ILE A 14 4.08 -0.67 12.34
CA ILE A 14 4.11 -0.66 10.87
C ILE A 14 3.22 0.46 10.33
N LEU A 15 2.02 0.62 10.86
CA LEU A 15 1.12 1.70 10.43
C LEU A 15 1.70 3.09 10.76
N ASP A 16 2.28 3.27 11.93
CA ASP A 16 2.89 4.54 12.33
C ASP A 16 4.04 4.90 11.36
N VAL A 17 4.92 3.95 11.03
CA VAL A 17 6.00 4.14 10.04
C VAL A 17 5.44 4.45 8.64
N ALA A 18 4.38 3.77 8.24
CA ALA A 18 3.73 4.03 6.96
C ALA A 18 3.11 5.43 6.91
N GLN A 19 2.48 5.87 8.00
CA GLN A 19 1.92 7.22 8.11
C GLN A 19 3.02 8.30 8.04
N ASP A 20 4.11 8.12 8.79
CA ASP A 20 5.25 9.05 8.76
C ASP A 20 5.87 9.14 7.37
N ALA A 21 6.10 8.02 6.70
CA ALA A 21 6.61 7.98 5.34
C ALA A 21 5.67 8.67 4.34
N LEU A 22 4.35 8.45 4.47
CA LEU A 22 3.35 9.10 3.63
C LEU A 22 3.24 10.60 3.89
N ILE A 23 3.44 11.06 5.13
CA ILE A 23 3.45 12.49 5.46
C ILE A 23 4.64 13.16 4.77
N VAL A 24 5.85 12.60 4.91
CA VAL A 24 7.04 13.16 4.27
C VAL A 24 6.90 13.17 2.75
N LEU A 25 6.44 12.06 2.16
CA LEU A 25 6.24 11.97 0.71
C LEU A 25 5.17 12.95 0.24
N GLY A 26 4.06 13.07 0.96
CA GLY A 26 2.98 13.99 0.62
C GLY A 26 3.42 15.46 0.64
N GLU A 27 4.23 15.86 1.64
CA GLU A 27 4.82 17.18 1.69
C GLU A 27 5.73 17.46 0.47
N VAL A 28 6.54 16.49 0.07
CA VAL A 28 7.42 16.64 -1.10
C VAL A 28 6.61 16.76 -2.39
N LEU A 29 5.58 15.94 -2.57
CA LEU A 29 4.73 15.98 -3.75
C LEU A 29 3.90 17.27 -3.84
N ASP A 30 3.39 17.74 -2.70
CA ASP A 30 2.64 19.00 -2.62
C ASP A 30 3.53 20.21 -2.97
N GLN A 31 4.75 20.26 -2.42
CA GLN A 31 5.74 21.30 -2.76
C GLN A 31 6.18 21.25 -4.23
N ALA A 32 6.28 20.04 -4.81
CA ALA A 32 6.57 19.84 -6.22
C ALA A 32 5.37 20.17 -7.14
N GLN A 33 4.21 20.44 -6.57
CA GLN A 33 2.94 20.64 -7.29
C GLN A 33 2.53 19.43 -8.14
N ASP A 34 2.94 18.23 -7.74
CA ASP A 34 2.50 16.99 -8.35
C ASP A 34 1.05 16.66 -7.95
N GLN A 35 0.31 16.10 -8.89
CA GLN A 35 -1.05 15.63 -8.62
C GLN A 35 -0.99 14.22 -8.02
N PHE A 36 -1.45 14.06 -6.80
CA PHE A 36 -1.45 12.77 -6.12
C PHE A 36 -2.70 12.53 -5.29
N ALA A 37 -3.01 11.27 -5.10
CA ALA A 37 -4.06 10.79 -4.21
C ALA A 37 -3.47 9.81 -3.20
N VAL A 38 -4.06 9.72 -2.01
CA VAL A 38 -3.68 8.76 -0.97
C VAL A 38 -4.91 7.96 -0.56
N ALA A 39 -4.75 6.66 -0.49
CA ALA A 39 -5.82 5.77 -0.04
C ALA A 39 -5.29 4.67 0.88
N GLY A 40 -6.11 4.24 1.81
CA GLY A 40 -5.94 3.03 2.56
C GLY A 40 -6.84 1.92 2.03
N PHE A 41 -6.52 0.68 2.34
CA PHE A 41 -7.38 -0.45 2.00
C PHE A 41 -7.32 -1.52 3.07
N PHE A 42 -8.39 -2.28 3.18
CA PHE A 42 -8.47 -3.48 4.01
C PHE A 42 -9.55 -4.43 3.47
N SER A 43 -9.56 -5.66 3.94
CA SER A 43 -10.57 -6.63 3.54
C SER A 43 -11.02 -7.50 4.71
N HIS A 44 -12.15 -8.18 4.54
CA HIS A 44 -12.62 -9.24 5.43
C HIS A 44 -12.82 -10.56 4.69
N THR A 45 -13.03 -10.51 3.40
CA THR A 45 -13.05 -11.64 2.46
C THR A 45 -12.95 -11.09 1.04
N ARG A 46 -12.90 -11.97 0.03
CA ARG A 46 -12.98 -11.59 -1.39
C ARG A 46 -14.23 -10.79 -1.77
N ARG A 47 -15.28 -10.80 -0.93
CA ARG A 47 -16.56 -10.09 -1.17
C ARG A 47 -16.64 -8.74 -0.45
N ASP A 48 -15.73 -8.48 0.47
CA ASP A 48 -15.69 -7.25 1.25
C ASP A 48 -14.27 -6.69 1.27
N CYS A 49 -13.90 -6.06 0.17
CA CYS A 49 -12.67 -5.29 0.03
C CYS A 49 -13.02 -3.80 0.10
N ARG A 50 -12.44 -3.10 1.04
CA ARG A 50 -12.72 -1.69 1.32
C ARG A 50 -11.61 -0.80 0.82
N TRP A 51 -11.98 0.33 0.24
CA TRP A 51 -11.09 1.39 -0.19
C TRP A 51 -11.42 2.67 0.57
N LEU A 52 -10.44 3.22 1.25
CA LEU A 52 -10.55 4.46 2.03
C LEU A 52 -9.85 5.59 1.29
N SER A 53 -10.61 6.48 0.68
CA SER A 53 -10.04 7.68 0.07
C SER A 53 -9.65 8.66 1.17
N LEU A 54 -8.35 8.76 1.44
CA LEU A 54 -7.78 9.64 2.47
C LEU A 54 -7.50 11.03 1.89
N LYS A 55 -6.90 11.08 0.71
CA LYS A 55 -6.72 12.28 -0.11
C LYS A 55 -7.12 11.98 -1.56
N PRO A 56 -8.30 12.38 -2.03
CA PRO A 56 -8.60 12.38 -3.46
C PRO A 56 -7.78 13.46 -4.19
N PHE A 57 -7.71 13.38 -5.53
CA PHE A 57 -6.89 14.31 -6.33
C PHE A 57 -7.28 15.78 -6.18
N ASP A 58 -8.55 16.08 -5.96
CA ASP A 58 -9.15 17.40 -5.83
C ASP A 58 -9.09 18.00 -4.41
N MET A 59 -8.49 17.28 -3.45
CA MET A 59 -8.32 17.74 -2.06
C MET A 59 -6.91 18.29 -1.84
N ASN A 60 -6.78 19.37 -1.07
CA ASN A 60 -5.47 19.87 -0.64
C ASN A 60 -4.79 18.91 0.35
N TRP A 61 -3.46 18.90 0.30
CA TRP A 61 -2.67 18.03 1.18
C TRP A 61 -2.94 18.29 2.66
N SER A 62 -2.89 19.56 3.07
CA SER A 62 -3.12 19.95 4.47
C SER A 62 -4.49 19.52 5.02
N GLU A 63 -5.52 19.50 4.19
CA GLU A 63 -6.87 19.07 4.56
C GLU A 63 -6.98 17.55 4.73
N SER A 64 -6.06 16.80 4.10
CA SER A 64 -6.05 15.33 4.14
C SER A 64 -5.37 14.77 5.39
N LEU A 65 -4.49 15.52 6.04
CA LEU A 65 -3.69 15.07 7.18
C LEU A 65 -4.53 14.47 8.34
N PRO A 66 -5.65 15.09 8.77
CA PRO A 66 -6.48 14.49 9.82
C PRO A 66 -7.07 13.14 9.43
N ARG A 67 -7.37 12.92 8.14
CA ARG A 67 -7.87 11.63 7.64
C ARG A 67 -6.77 10.57 7.68
N LEU A 68 -5.57 10.93 7.24
CA LEU A 68 -4.40 10.04 7.26
C LEU A 68 -4.05 9.63 8.69
N LEU A 69 -3.94 10.58 9.60
CA LEU A 69 -3.63 10.33 11.02
C LEU A 69 -4.75 9.59 11.77
N GLY A 70 -5.98 9.68 11.29
CA GLY A 70 -7.13 8.98 11.86
C GLY A 70 -7.26 7.51 11.45
N VAL A 71 -6.41 7.01 10.54
CA VAL A 71 -6.43 5.60 10.12
C VAL A 71 -6.01 4.70 11.28
N LYS A 72 -6.75 3.61 11.46
CA LYS A 72 -6.46 2.59 12.48
C LYS A 72 -6.31 1.23 11.82
N PRO A 73 -5.44 0.36 12.35
CA PRO A 73 -5.31 -1.01 11.84
C PRO A 73 -6.66 -1.73 11.91
N THR A 74 -7.07 -2.32 10.80
CA THR A 74 -8.33 -3.08 10.73
C THR A 74 -8.30 -4.07 9.59
N GLY A 75 -9.02 -5.19 9.73
CA GLY A 75 -9.21 -6.20 8.70
C GLY A 75 -7.93 -6.89 8.27
N TYR A 76 -7.94 -7.38 7.05
CA TYR A 76 -6.88 -8.12 6.39
C TYR A 76 -6.35 -7.36 5.18
N THR A 77 -5.29 -7.90 4.56
CA THR A 77 -4.52 -7.22 3.51
C THR A 77 -4.63 -7.96 2.17
N ARG A 78 -5.75 -7.77 1.46
CA ARG A 78 -5.94 -8.29 0.11
C ARG A 78 -5.41 -7.29 -0.90
N ILE A 79 -4.12 -7.41 -1.24
CA ILE A 79 -3.36 -6.41 -2.01
C ILE A 79 -3.82 -6.35 -3.47
N GLY A 80 -4.03 -7.49 -4.14
CA GLY A 80 -4.33 -7.53 -5.58
C GLY A 80 -5.56 -6.71 -5.99
N PRO A 81 -6.73 -6.86 -5.38
CA PRO A 81 -7.90 -6.03 -5.64
C PRO A 81 -7.67 -4.54 -5.37
N ALA A 82 -6.92 -4.20 -4.31
CA ALA A 82 -6.58 -2.81 -4.00
C ALA A 82 -5.71 -2.18 -5.10
N LEU A 83 -4.71 -2.90 -5.60
CA LEU A 83 -3.88 -2.46 -6.72
C LEU A 83 -4.70 -2.21 -7.98
N ARG A 84 -5.58 -3.15 -8.35
CA ARG A 84 -6.46 -3.00 -9.54
C ARG A 84 -7.37 -1.79 -9.41
N HIS A 85 -7.93 -1.54 -8.21
CA HIS A 85 -8.74 -0.35 -7.97
C HIS A 85 -7.91 0.94 -8.07
N GLY A 86 -6.70 0.95 -7.51
CA GLY A 86 -5.76 2.08 -7.63
C GLY A 86 -5.37 2.35 -9.09
N VAL A 87 -5.12 1.31 -9.89
CA VAL A 87 -4.86 1.43 -11.34
C VAL A 87 -6.05 2.08 -12.04
N GLN A 88 -7.27 1.60 -11.81
CA GLN A 88 -8.47 2.19 -12.40
C GLN A 88 -8.65 3.67 -12.01
N THR A 89 -8.35 4.02 -10.78
CA THR A 89 -8.37 5.42 -10.33
C THR A 89 -7.35 6.28 -11.09
N LEU A 90 -6.14 5.76 -11.32
CA LEU A 90 -5.08 6.45 -12.02
C LEU A 90 -5.33 6.59 -13.52
N VAL A 91 -5.86 5.55 -14.19
CA VAL A 91 -6.09 5.62 -15.65
C VAL A 91 -7.20 6.57 -16.03
N THR A 92 -8.15 6.82 -15.14
CA THR A 92 -9.21 7.81 -15.33
C THR A 92 -8.75 9.26 -15.08
N HIS A 93 -7.58 9.45 -14.45
CA HIS A 93 -7.03 10.78 -14.17
C HIS A 93 -6.08 11.22 -15.29
N PRO A 94 -6.21 12.44 -15.84
CA PRO A 94 -5.32 12.92 -16.90
C PRO A 94 -3.89 13.08 -16.42
N ALA A 95 -2.96 12.29 -16.95
CA ALA A 95 -1.53 12.39 -16.63
C ALA A 95 -0.66 11.81 -17.75
N ARG A 96 0.56 12.34 -17.90
CA ARG A 96 1.56 11.80 -18.84
C ARG A 96 2.24 10.55 -18.29
N ARG A 97 2.50 10.52 -17.01
CA ARG A 97 3.10 9.39 -16.28
C ARG A 97 2.23 9.08 -15.08
N ARG A 98 2.05 7.81 -14.80
CA ARG A 98 1.26 7.32 -13.67
C ARG A 98 2.12 6.38 -12.85
N LEU A 99 2.29 6.71 -11.57
CA LEU A 99 2.97 5.88 -10.58
C LEU A 99 1.95 5.41 -9.55
N LEU A 100 1.89 4.11 -9.31
CA LEU A 100 1.15 3.52 -8.21
C LEU A 100 2.14 3.06 -7.14
N LEU A 101 2.19 3.76 -6.02
CA LEU A 101 3.04 3.41 -4.91
C LEU A 101 2.25 2.61 -3.87
N LEU A 102 2.63 1.37 -3.65
CA LEU A 102 2.11 0.50 -2.59
C LEU A 102 3.02 0.56 -1.36
N VAL A 103 2.48 0.96 -0.21
CA VAL A 103 3.18 0.85 1.09
C VAL A 103 2.53 -0.30 1.86
N THR A 104 3.32 -1.31 2.24
CA THR A 104 2.81 -2.56 2.83
C THR A 104 3.88 -3.25 3.68
N ASP A 105 3.48 -4.14 4.57
CA ASP A 105 4.37 -5.11 5.23
C ASP A 105 4.77 -6.28 4.31
N GLY A 106 4.22 -6.31 3.10
CA GLY A 106 4.52 -7.33 2.09
C GLY A 106 3.83 -8.67 2.29
N ARG A 107 2.86 -8.77 3.18
CA ARG A 107 2.16 -10.03 3.49
C ARG A 107 0.69 -9.99 3.04
N PRO A 108 0.37 -10.50 1.83
CA PRO A 108 -1.02 -10.65 1.46
C PRO A 108 -1.70 -11.70 2.34
N SER A 109 -2.79 -11.32 2.99
CA SER A 109 -3.57 -12.22 3.82
C SER A 109 -5.05 -11.86 3.81
N ASP A 110 -5.92 -12.85 3.98
CA ASP A 110 -7.34 -12.65 4.23
C ASP A 110 -7.96 -13.91 4.88
N TYR A 111 -9.12 -13.75 5.48
CA TYR A 111 -9.83 -14.80 6.18
C TYR A 111 -10.14 -16.04 5.29
N ASP A 112 -10.38 -15.83 3.99
CA ASP A 112 -10.70 -16.87 3.01
C ASP A 112 -9.46 -17.42 2.27
N GLN A 113 -8.34 -17.63 3.00
CA GLN A 113 -7.10 -18.25 2.52
C GLN A 113 -6.38 -17.47 1.40
N TYR A 114 -6.50 -16.15 1.40
CA TYR A 114 -5.72 -15.28 0.53
C TYR A 114 -4.32 -15.06 1.11
N GLU A 115 -3.52 -16.13 1.14
CA GLU A 115 -2.17 -16.14 1.68
C GLU A 115 -1.26 -17.08 0.88
N GLY A 116 0.02 -17.10 1.24
CA GLY A 116 1.00 -17.98 0.61
C GLY A 116 1.05 -17.77 -0.91
N ARG A 117 1.11 -18.88 -1.65
CA ARG A 117 1.26 -18.84 -3.12
C ARG A 117 0.12 -18.09 -3.82
N HIS A 118 -1.11 -18.24 -3.36
CA HIS A 118 -2.27 -17.60 -3.99
C HIS A 118 -2.19 -16.07 -3.90
N GLY A 119 -1.95 -15.52 -2.70
CA GLY A 119 -1.81 -14.08 -2.52
C GLY A 119 -0.61 -13.51 -3.28
N ILE A 120 0.53 -14.22 -3.26
CA ILE A 120 1.75 -13.83 -3.98
C ILE A 120 1.49 -13.72 -5.49
N GLU A 121 0.85 -14.72 -6.10
CA GLU A 121 0.59 -14.73 -7.55
C GLU A 121 -0.47 -13.69 -7.95
N ASP A 122 -1.47 -13.41 -7.11
CA ASP A 122 -2.45 -12.37 -7.39
C ASP A 122 -1.81 -10.97 -7.36
N VAL A 123 -0.92 -10.69 -6.42
CA VAL A 123 -0.17 -9.43 -6.37
C VAL A 123 0.74 -9.31 -7.60
N ARG A 124 1.49 -10.37 -7.94
CA ARG A 124 2.33 -10.39 -9.15
C ARG A 124 1.52 -10.06 -10.39
N LYS A 125 0.36 -10.70 -10.54
CA LYS A 125 -0.52 -10.47 -11.67
C LYS A 125 -1.06 -9.05 -11.71
N ALA A 126 -1.43 -8.48 -10.55
CA ALA A 126 -1.90 -7.11 -10.47
C ALA A 126 -0.81 -6.07 -10.87
N PHE A 127 0.47 -6.35 -10.55
CA PHE A 127 1.60 -5.55 -11.02
C PHE A 127 1.76 -5.59 -12.55
N GLU A 128 1.66 -6.79 -13.14
CA GLU A 128 1.72 -6.96 -14.61
C GLU A 128 0.55 -6.25 -15.31
N GLU A 129 -0.65 -6.37 -14.77
CA GLU A 129 -1.86 -5.69 -15.27
C GLU A 129 -1.71 -4.16 -15.19
N ALA A 130 -1.13 -3.62 -14.11
CA ALA A 130 -0.86 -2.19 -13.99
C ALA A 130 0.06 -1.68 -15.10
N GLU A 131 1.14 -2.41 -15.41
CA GLU A 131 2.07 -2.04 -16.48
C GLU A 131 1.38 -2.08 -17.86
N GLN A 132 0.51 -3.05 -18.11
CA GLN A 132 -0.26 -3.14 -19.36
C GLN A 132 -1.20 -1.93 -19.55
N GLU A 133 -1.72 -1.37 -18.43
CA GLU A 133 -2.53 -0.14 -18.42
C GLU A 133 -1.69 1.16 -18.46
N GLY A 134 -0.36 1.07 -18.58
CA GLY A 134 0.53 2.22 -18.60
C GLY A 134 0.73 2.90 -17.24
N VAL A 135 0.50 2.16 -16.17
CA VAL A 135 0.77 2.57 -14.78
C VAL A 135 2.05 1.88 -14.31
N HIS A 136 2.96 2.62 -13.70
CA HIS A 136 4.20 2.08 -13.13
C HIS A 136 3.96 1.70 -11.67
N PRO A 137 3.81 0.41 -11.33
CA PRO A 137 3.66 0.00 -9.93
C PRO A 137 5.03 -0.10 -9.26
N PHE A 138 5.10 0.39 -8.02
CA PHE A 138 6.27 0.25 -7.16
C PHE A 138 5.83 -0.04 -5.73
N ALA A 139 6.52 -0.93 -5.03
CA ALA A 139 6.21 -1.26 -3.63
C ALA A 139 7.31 -0.76 -2.68
N ILE A 140 6.89 -0.18 -1.57
CA ILE A 140 7.71 0.03 -0.39
C ILE A 140 7.25 -0.96 0.67
N THR A 141 8.14 -1.88 1.04
CA THR A 141 7.83 -2.85 2.08
C THR A 141 8.45 -2.40 3.41
N ILE A 142 7.62 -2.32 4.44
CA ILE A 142 8.05 -2.06 5.81
C ILE A 142 8.38 -3.41 6.44
N ALA A 143 9.56 -3.92 6.13
CA ALA A 143 10.03 -5.21 6.62
C ALA A 143 11.53 -5.14 6.91
N THR A 144 11.98 -5.92 7.86
CA THR A 144 13.37 -5.94 8.30
C THR A 144 14.35 -6.38 7.21
N GLN A 145 13.91 -7.20 6.25
CA GLN A 145 14.73 -7.64 5.11
C GLN A 145 13.86 -8.04 3.90
N PRO A 146 14.35 -7.84 2.66
CA PRO A 146 13.73 -8.37 1.47
C PRO A 146 13.66 -9.91 1.53
N THR A 147 12.54 -10.47 1.11
CA THR A 147 12.34 -11.93 1.04
C THR A 147 12.19 -12.36 -0.42
N PRO A 148 12.44 -13.67 -0.73
CA PRO A 148 12.14 -14.20 -2.06
C PRO A 148 10.67 -14.00 -2.48
N ALA A 149 9.75 -13.95 -1.53
CA ALA A 149 8.34 -13.66 -1.78
C ALA A 149 8.13 -12.24 -2.32
N HIS A 150 8.83 -11.23 -1.80
CA HIS A 150 8.77 -9.85 -2.30
C HIS A 150 9.26 -9.77 -3.76
N ALA A 151 10.40 -10.37 -4.07
CA ALA A 151 10.92 -10.41 -5.43
C ALA A 151 9.95 -11.12 -6.40
N ARG A 152 9.25 -12.16 -5.93
CA ARG A 152 8.24 -12.87 -6.72
C ARG A 152 6.97 -12.05 -6.92
N MET A 153 6.49 -11.33 -5.90
CA MET A 153 5.28 -10.50 -5.97
C MET A 153 5.49 -9.27 -6.85
N PHE A 154 6.56 -8.53 -6.60
CA PHE A 154 6.73 -7.20 -7.17
C PHE A 154 7.67 -7.19 -8.38
N GLY A 155 8.54 -8.21 -8.51
CA GLY A 155 9.58 -8.26 -9.53
C GLY A 155 10.83 -7.46 -9.14
N SER A 156 11.95 -7.78 -9.77
CA SER A 156 13.24 -7.11 -9.52
C SER A 156 13.17 -5.62 -9.92
N GLY A 157 13.66 -4.75 -9.05
CA GLY A 157 13.71 -3.29 -9.31
C GLY A 157 12.38 -2.56 -9.15
N ARG A 158 11.31 -3.24 -8.70
CA ARG A 158 9.99 -2.65 -8.49
C ARG A 158 9.57 -2.61 -7.02
N PHE A 159 10.50 -2.84 -6.13
CA PHE A 159 10.26 -2.66 -4.71
C PHE A 159 11.52 -2.26 -3.97
N GLU A 160 11.32 -1.62 -2.82
CA GLU A 160 12.36 -1.29 -1.85
C GLU A 160 11.87 -1.73 -0.46
N ALA A 161 12.79 -2.23 0.36
CA ALA A 161 12.48 -2.58 1.74
C ALA A 161 13.03 -1.52 2.68
N LEU A 162 12.15 -0.88 3.42
CA LEU A 162 12.54 -0.03 4.53
C LEU A 162 12.88 -0.93 5.71
N GLY A 163 14.09 -0.81 6.24
CA GLY A 163 14.53 -1.50 7.44
C GLY A 163 13.69 -1.14 8.67
N SER A 164 13.89 -1.87 9.75
CA SER A 164 13.21 -1.59 11.03
C SER A 164 13.43 -0.14 11.48
N PRO A 165 12.41 0.51 12.07
CA PRO A 165 12.51 1.86 12.62
C PRO A 165 13.66 2.05 13.63
N ASP A 166 14.14 0.97 14.23
CA ASP A 166 15.26 0.99 15.20
C ASP A 166 16.64 1.23 14.55
N LEU A 167 16.71 1.42 13.23
CA LEU A 167 17.94 1.68 12.47
C LEU A 167 18.01 3.11 11.89
N LEU A 168 17.07 3.97 12.24
CA LEU A 168 17.11 5.41 11.97
C LEU A 168 17.26 6.18 13.29
#